data_922d3ebd3f61f133a3e21bdd2042ca44
#
_entry.id   922d3ebd3f61f133a3e21bdd2042ca44
#
_cell.length_a   1.000
_cell.length_b   1.000
_cell.length_c   1.000
_cell.angle_alpha   90.00
_cell.angle_beta   90.00
_cell.angle_gamma   90.00
#
_symmetry.space_group_name_H-M   'P 1'
#
loop_
_entity.id
_entity.type
_entity.pdbx_description
1 polymer ?
#
loop_
_entity_poly.entity_id
_entity_poly.type
_entity_poly.pdbx_seq_one_letter_code
_entity_poly.pdbx_strand_id
1 'polypeptide(L)'
;MGVTNFSQVNPEYTTGTAASGAVTVNSQSGLITSESLTTATQGIYTLTVTNNRIGTNSSLSIDTYLGTATNGSPVISSIAVTAGQAVITVQNLAGASLNGTIVFPFWVLNPLGK
;
A
#
# COMPACT_ATOMS: atom_id res chain seq x y z
N MET A 1 -20.95 -23.42 -17.87
CA MET A 1 -20.72 -23.17 -17.35
C MET A 1 -19.80 -22.76 -16.53
N GLY A 2 -19.36 -23.23 -15.89
CA GLY A 2 -18.47 -22.85 -14.91
C GLY A 2 -17.40 -21.89 -15.31
N VAL A 3 -17.12 -21.86 -16.53
CA VAL A 3 -16.15 -20.98 -17.03
C VAL A 3 -16.38 -19.57 -16.70
N THR A 4 -17.60 -19.22 -16.59
CA THR A 4 -17.88 -17.86 -16.28
C THR A 4 -17.32 -17.46 -14.96
N ASN A 5 -16.90 -18.40 -14.20
CA ASN A 5 -16.35 -18.08 -12.92
C ASN A 5 -15.07 -17.31 -12.97
N PHE A 6 -14.42 -17.28 -14.08
CA PHE A 6 -13.22 -16.51 -14.16
C PHE A 6 -13.46 -15.06 -13.94
N SER A 7 -14.52 -14.55 -14.45
CA SER A 7 -14.80 -13.16 -14.23
C SER A 7 -15.15 -12.94 -12.78
N GLN A 8 -15.54 -13.99 -12.11
CA GLN A 8 -15.90 -13.87 -10.73
C GLN A 8 -14.70 -13.82 -9.83
N VAL A 9 -13.56 -14.16 -10.36
CA VAL A 9 -12.38 -14.13 -9.56
C VAL A 9 -11.81 -12.77 -9.48
N ASN A 10 -12.50 -11.79 -9.94
CA ASN A 10 -12.07 -10.44 -9.69
C ASN A 10 -11.85 -10.30 -8.22
N PRO A 11 -10.65 -9.95 -7.80
CA PRO A 11 -10.40 -9.74 -6.40
C PRO A 11 -11.17 -8.52 -5.93
N GLU A 12 -11.42 -8.48 -4.67
CA GLU A 12 -11.92 -7.28 -4.07
C GLU A 12 -10.97 -6.14 -4.41
N TYR A 13 -11.53 -4.99 -4.68
CA TYR A 13 -10.73 -3.83 -4.99
C TYR A 13 -11.34 -2.62 -4.31
N THR A 14 -10.55 -1.97 -3.48
CA THR A 14 -11.01 -0.81 -2.71
C THR A 14 -9.93 0.24 -2.73
N THR A 15 -10.34 1.49 -2.79
CA THR A 15 -9.39 2.60 -2.69
C THR A 15 -9.52 3.23 -1.31
N GLY A 16 -8.43 3.82 -0.86
CA GLY A 16 -8.42 4.52 0.41
C GLY A 16 -7.42 5.65 0.38
N THR A 17 -7.63 6.61 1.26
CA THR A 17 -6.72 7.74 1.41
C THR A 17 -6.22 7.77 2.84
N ALA A 18 -4.91 7.79 2.99
CA ALA A 18 -4.30 7.82 4.32
C ALA A 18 -4.44 9.20 4.96
N ALA A 19 -4.47 9.18 6.26
CA ALA A 19 -4.42 10.41 7.05
C ALA A 19 -3.40 10.19 8.15
N SER A 20 -2.43 11.06 8.24
CA SER A 20 -1.33 10.94 9.22
C SER A 20 -0.66 9.56 9.17
N GLY A 21 -0.50 9.04 7.99
CA GLY A 21 0.18 7.76 7.79
C GLY A 21 -0.63 6.54 8.13
N ALA A 22 -1.95 6.66 8.24
CA ALA A 22 -2.79 5.52 8.60
C ALA A 22 -3.99 5.41 7.67
N VAL A 23 -4.34 4.19 7.30
CA VAL A 23 -5.48 3.94 6.43
C VAL A 23 -6.07 2.58 6.76
N THR A 24 -7.38 2.46 6.62
CA THR A 24 -8.07 1.17 6.74
C THR A 24 -8.67 0.84 5.39
N VAL A 25 -8.26 -0.29 4.83
CA VAL A 25 -8.77 -0.77 3.55
C VAL A 25 -8.99 -2.26 3.67
N ASN A 26 -10.21 -2.68 3.95
CA ASN A 26 -10.53 -4.09 4.16
C ASN A 26 -10.82 -4.74 2.82
N SER A 27 -9.77 -5.11 2.12
CA SER A 27 -9.91 -5.62 0.77
C SER A 27 -8.67 -6.43 0.41
N GLN A 28 -8.83 -7.36 -0.51
CA GLN A 28 -7.73 -8.17 -0.97
C GLN A 28 -6.79 -7.39 -1.88
N SER A 29 -7.29 -6.40 -2.57
CA SER A 29 -6.46 -5.56 -3.43
C SER A 29 -7.01 -4.15 -3.42
N GLY A 30 -6.22 -3.22 -3.88
CA GLY A 30 -6.68 -1.85 -3.99
C GLY A 30 -5.58 -0.87 -4.25
N LEU A 31 -5.94 0.38 -4.07
CA LEU A 31 -5.03 1.50 -4.26
C LEU A 31 -5.16 2.43 -3.06
N ILE A 32 -4.03 2.71 -2.43
CA ILE A 32 -3.99 3.64 -1.32
C ILE A 32 -3.29 4.90 -1.78
N THR A 33 -3.89 6.05 -1.47
CA THR A 33 -3.27 7.34 -1.74
C THR A 33 -2.84 7.94 -0.41
N SER A 34 -1.61 8.38 -0.32
CA SER A 34 -1.13 9.02 0.90
C SER A 34 -1.76 10.40 1.05
N GLU A 35 -1.64 10.96 2.23
CA GLU A 35 -1.87 12.38 2.40
C GLU A 35 -0.78 13.14 1.64
N SER A 36 -0.92 14.45 1.54
CA SER A 36 0.10 15.27 0.87
C SER A 36 1.37 15.28 1.73
N LEU A 37 2.47 14.85 1.16
CA LEU A 37 3.72 14.64 1.88
C LEU A 37 4.71 15.75 1.60
N THR A 38 5.57 15.98 2.59
CA THR A 38 6.70 16.89 2.45
C THR A 38 7.98 16.20 2.91
N THR A 39 8.01 14.88 2.82
CA THR A 39 9.13 14.06 3.28
C THR A 39 10.44 14.53 2.67
N ALA A 40 11.38 14.87 3.52
CA ALA A 40 12.65 15.41 3.09
C ALA A 40 13.49 14.37 2.37
N THR A 41 14.52 14.85 1.69
CA THR A 41 15.48 13.95 1.05
C THR A 41 16.06 13.01 2.12
N GLN A 42 16.14 11.73 1.82
CA GLN A 42 16.55 10.66 2.73
C GLN A 42 15.60 10.47 3.92
N GLY A 43 14.50 11.21 3.93
CA GLY A 43 13.53 11.09 5.02
C GLY A 43 12.63 9.88 4.83
N ILE A 44 11.89 9.56 5.87
CA ILE A 44 11.07 8.36 5.92
C ILE A 44 9.60 8.73 6.13
N TYR A 45 8.74 8.04 5.40
CA TYR A 45 7.30 8.10 5.59
C TYR A 45 6.85 6.68 5.97
N THR A 46 6.07 6.58 7.02
CA THR A 46 5.55 5.28 7.47
C THR A 46 4.06 5.23 7.23
N LEU A 47 3.62 4.21 6.50
CA LEU A 47 2.21 3.98 6.22
C LEU A 47 1.75 2.74 6.98
N THR A 48 0.76 2.90 7.84
CA THR A 48 0.14 1.79 8.55
C THR A 48 -1.18 1.46 7.90
N VAL A 49 -1.28 0.25 7.37
CA VAL A 49 -2.47 -0.22 6.67
C VAL A 49 -3.18 -1.24 7.56
N THR A 50 -4.42 -0.93 7.91
CA THR A 50 -5.29 -1.87 8.61
C THR A 50 -6.17 -2.56 7.57
N ASN A 51 -6.12 -3.88 7.52
CA ASN A 51 -6.83 -4.62 6.49
C ASN A 51 -7.12 -6.02 7.04
N ASN A 52 -8.39 -6.33 7.19
CA ASN A 52 -8.79 -7.61 7.80
C ASN A 52 -8.56 -8.81 6.88
N ARG A 53 -8.08 -8.59 5.67
CA ARG A 53 -7.65 -9.68 4.79
C ARG A 53 -6.21 -10.09 5.05
N ILE A 54 -5.48 -9.33 5.85
CA ILE A 54 -4.08 -9.64 6.16
C ILE A 54 -4.02 -10.56 7.37
N GLY A 55 -3.40 -11.70 7.20
CA GLY A 55 -3.12 -12.62 8.31
C GLY A 55 -1.64 -12.66 8.60
N THR A 56 -1.25 -13.36 9.65
CA THR A 56 0.16 -13.42 10.06
C THR A 56 1.07 -14.03 9.00
N ASN A 57 0.50 -14.90 8.15
CA ASN A 57 1.28 -15.55 7.10
C ASN A 57 1.01 -14.98 5.73
N SER A 58 0.33 -13.85 5.66
CA SER A 58 0.07 -13.21 4.38
C SER A 58 1.32 -12.60 3.81
N SER A 59 1.36 -12.56 2.49
CA SER A 59 2.35 -11.81 1.76
C SER A 59 1.67 -10.60 1.16
N LEU A 60 2.28 -9.44 1.29
CA LEU A 60 1.71 -8.22 0.74
C LEU A 60 2.55 -7.77 -0.43
N SER A 61 1.94 -7.78 -1.61
CA SER A 61 2.55 -7.22 -2.80
C SER A 61 2.11 -5.76 -2.87
N ILE A 62 3.04 -4.85 -2.70
CA ILE A 62 2.72 -3.43 -2.69
C ILE A 62 3.84 -2.66 -3.37
N ASP A 63 3.46 -1.67 -4.12
CA ASP A 63 4.40 -0.82 -4.81
C ASP A 63 4.11 0.63 -4.41
N THR A 64 4.92 1.56 -4.91
CA THR A 64 4.66 2.97 -4.68
C THR A 64 5.19 3.78 -5.84
N TYR A 65 4.46 4.84 -6.17
CA TYR A 65 4.91 5.79 -7.17
C TYR A 65 4.25 7.14 -6.89
N LEU A 66 4.70 8.17 -7.58
CA LEU A 66 4.20 9.53 -7.34
C LEU A 66 2.74 9.66 -7.77
N GLY A 67 1.94 10.27 -6.91
CA GLY A 67 0.58 10.66 -7.24
C GLY A 67 0.55 12.09 -7.72
N THR A 68 0.16 13.02 -6.85
CA THR A 68 0.22 14.45 -7.22
C THR A 68 1.61 15.03 -7.02
N ALA A 69 2.49 14.34 -6.27
CA ALA A 69 3.86 14.81 -6.10
C ALA A 69 4.57 14.83 -7.43
N THR A 70 5.35 15.87 -7.66
CA THR A 70 6.16 16.00 -8.87
C THR A 70 7.64 15.87 -8.54
N ASN A 71 8.01 15.97 -7.28
CA ASN A 71 9.37 15.80 -6.81
C ASN A 71 9.43 14.61 -5.86
N GLY A 72 10.59 14.00 -5.79
CA GLY A 72 10.83 12.92 -4.87
C GLY A 72 10.97 11.58 -5.57
N SER A 73 11.50 10.61 -4.86
CA SER A 73 11.67 9.25 -5.36
C SER A 73 11.37 8.29 -4.21
N PRO A 74 10.10 7.93 -4.04
CA PRO A 74 9.73 7.05 -2.94
C PRO A 74 10.13 5.61 -3.23
N VAL A 75 10.74 4.96 -2.26
CA VAL A 75 11.14 3.56 -2.35
C VAL A 75 10.69 2.87 -1.08
N ILE A 76 10.03 1.73 -1.24
CA ILE A 76 9.64 0.93 -0.09
C ILE A 76 10.88 0.22 0.44
N SER A 77 11.24 0.53 1.68
CA SER A 77 12.42 -0.06 2.28
C SER A 77 12.09 -1.24 3.18
N SER A 78 10.86 -1.32 3.67
CA SER A 78 10.48 -2.45 4.51
C SER A 78 8.96 -2.59 4.57
N ILE A 79 8.51 -3.83 4.72
CA ILE A 79 7.10 -4.16 4.89
C ILE A 79 7.02 -5.12 6.07
N ALA A 80 6.31 -4.73 7.12
CA ALA A 80 6.12 -5.58 8.29
C ALA A 80 4.65 -5.96 8.37
N VAL A 81 4.38 -7.27 8.34
CA VAL A 81 3.02 -7.80 8.32
C VAL A 81 2.72 -8.47 9.64
N THR A 82 1.57 -8.11 10.22
CA THR A 82 1.02 -8.80 11.39
C THR A 82 -0.44 -9.07 11.09
N ALA A 83 -1.12 -9.74 12.01
CA ALA A 83 -2.53 -10.05 11.78
C ALA A 83 -3.34 -8.75 11.67
N GLY A 84 -3.98 -8.58 10.54
CA GLY A 84 -4.85 -7.43 10.31
C GLY A 84 -4.15 -6.14 9.97
N GLN A 85 -2.82 -6.15 9.79
CA GLN A 85 -2.11 -4.89 9.65
C GLN A 85 -0.79 -5.07 8.91
N ALA A 86 -0.39 -4.04 8.19
CA ALA A 86 0.93 -3.99 7.59
C ALA A 86 1.49 -2.58 7.78
N VAL A 87 2.78 -2.51 8.09
CA VAL A 87 3.49 -1.24 8.23
C VAL A 87 4.50 -1.15 7.10
N ILE A 88 4.34 -0.16 6.26
CA ILE A 88 5.18 0.05 5.09
C ILE A 88 6.07 1.26 5.36
N THR A 89 7.38 1.06 5.26
CA THR A 89 8.34 2.12 5.44
C THR A 89 8.83 2.57 4.07
N VAL A 90 8.71 3.86 3.80
CA VAL A 90 9.07 4.45 2.50
C VAL A 90 10.17 5.47 2.74
N GLN A 91 11.22 5.40 1.95
CA GLN A 91 12.29 6.39 2.01
C GLN A 91 12.31 7.20 0.73
N ASN A 92 12.50 8.50 0.87
CA ASN A 92 12.64 9.39 -0.29
C ASN A 92 14.11 9.48 -0.66
N LEU A 93 14.47 8.86 -1.77
CA LEU A 93 15.87 8.81 -2.20
C LEU A 93 16.26 9.96 -3.13
N ALA A 94 15.33 10.82 -3.48
CA ALA A 94 15.65 11.93 -4.38
C ALA A 94 16.39 13.04 -3.63
N GLY A 95 17.01 13.91 -4.38
CA GLY A 95 17.66 15.10 -3.82
C GLY A 95 16.69 16.23 -3.52
N ALA A 96 15.39 15.98 -3.55
CA ALA A 96 14.37 16.96 -3.27
C ALA A 96 13.28 16.35 -2.41
N SER A 97 12.60 17.17 -1.61
CA SER A 97 11.49 16.71 -0.78
C SER A 97 10.30 16.29 -1.64
N LEU A 98 9.52 15.34 -1.14
CA LEU A 98 8.22 15.06 -1.72
C LEU A 98 7.35 16.30 -1.62
N ASN A 99 6.50 16.49 -2.60
CA ASN A 99 5.66 17.68 -2.66
C ASN A 99 4.22 17.36 -3.04
N GLY A 100 3.69 16.29 -2.49
CA GLY A 100 2.32 15.90 -2.78
C GLY A 100 2.06 14.47 -2.36
N THR A 101 1.07 13.85 -2.97
CA THR A 101 0.69 12.49 -2.61
C THR A 101 1.54 11.47 -3.37
N ILE A 102 1.67 10.28 -2.77
CA ILE A 102 2.18 9.11 -3.45
C ILE A 102 1.10 8.03 -3.36
N VAL A 103 1.13 7.06 -4.27
CA VAL A 103 0.11 6.02 -4.32
C VAL A 103 0.75 4.65 -4.14
N PHE A 104 -0.05 3.74 -3.61
CA PHE A 104 0.38 2.38 -3.27
C PHE A 104 -0.64 1.39 -3.81
N PRO A 105 -0.42 0.82 -4.99
CA PRO A 105 -1.24 -0.32 -5.41
C PRO A 105 -0.81 -1.54 -4.61
N PHE A 106 -1.78 -2.33 -4.14
CA PHE A 106 -1.45 -3.45 -3.29
C PHE A 106 -2.32 -4.68 -3.60
N TRP A 107 -1.81 -5.82 -3.19
CA TRP A 107 -2.50 -7.10 -3.30
C TRP A 107 -2.09 -7.97 -2.12
N VAL A 108 -3.08 -8.52 -1.42
CA VAL A 108 -2.83 -9.42 -0.29
C VAL A 108 -2.85 -10.85 -0.81
N LEU A 109 -1.79 -11.58 -0.55
CA LEU A 109 -1.66 -12.97 -0.95
C LEU A 109 -1.63 -13.84 0.30
N ASN A 110 -2.55 -14.78 0.39
CA ASN A 110 -2.63 -15.67 1.51
C ASN A 110 -2.17 -17.07 1.11
N PRO A 111 -1.53 -17.81 2.05
CA PRO A 111 -1.12 -19.16 1.73
C PRO A 111 -2.30 -20.03 1.36
N LEU A 112 -2.10 -20.91 0.41
CA LEU A 112 -3.13 -21.81 -0.03
C LEU A 112 -3.54 -22.71 1.12
N GLY A 113 -4.82 -22.92 1.25
CA GLY A 113 -5.33 -23.79 2.27
C GLY A 113 -5.44 -23.19 3.65
N LYS A 114 -5.22 -21.90 3.75
CA LYS A 114 -5.32 -21.20 5.02
C LYS A 114 -6.47 -20.22 5.04
#